data_9639ea7280831a29e61a206d938d2aff
#
_entry.id   9639ea7280831a29e61a206d938d2aff
#
_cell.length_a   1.000
_cell.length_b   1.000
_cell.length_c   1.000
_cell.angle_alpha   90.00
_cell.angle_beta   90.00
_cell.angle_gamma   90.00
#
_symmetry.space_group_name_H-M   'P 1'
#
loop_
_entity.id
_entity.type
_entity.pdbx_description
1 polymer ?
#
loop_
_entity_poly.entity_id
_entity_poly.type
_entity_poly.pdbx_seq_one_letter_code
_entity_poly.pdbx_strand_id
1 'polypeptide(L)'
;MEFKFFRNRIKVSIYSIGIFAFFLLVSLVSLYVVRDKILDNSHIMGEQMAARFATRETGRIKAQEMLLRSAAQNLAHMLEMKPDMSDAELEEALTHFTDYMEKNADVGRFDMCAVVHGHLIGKRLEGQPADVASLKWYQTALNNKGGVAYTNLYTYGKNNERLLTMAVRFGDGNVLALNLYPERLNGLLADNQLPRNSYYYLCDPSGNIMFTINDRNLSIEEQQPYVDKIFKEIRNSGSDVSYITDYDGNKRGVYYKVSEKGWISIVTIPYDFLLGDYEELMHWFSLTLAVFLLLAAGLALREHMLNRELQSINEVIRVMSKSFLAVFRVNYVTGRYYMLKSTSPGPQEPEGVYDELLQEMIKNVEPEATDEFAASFAREHIKELVERRINDFGGEFRYRFGKEYRWLN
;
A
#
# COMPACT_ATOMS: atom_id res chain seq x y z
N MET A 1 13.64 -7.90 52.36
CA MET A 1 13.39 -8.79 51.17
C MET A 1 12.33 -8.22 50.24
N GLU A 2 11.28 -7.56 50.71
CA GLU A 2 10.17 -6.99 49.94
C GLU A 2 10.59 -5.93 48.90
N PHE A 3 11.53 -5.03 49.25
CA PHE A 3 11.98 -3.95 48.34
C PHE A 3 12.69 -4.47 47.08
N LYS A 4 13.36 -5.61 47.15
CA LYS A 4 14.05 -6.25 46.02
C LYS A 4 13.05 -6.92 45.08
N PHE A 5 11.99 -7.51 45.60
CA PHE A 5 10.93 -8.18 44.84
C PHE A 5 10.04 -7.17 44.10
N PHE A 6 9.69 -6.05 44.77
CA PHE A 6 8.93 -4.96 44.16
C PHE A 6 9.70 -4.27 43.04
N ARG A 7 11.00 -4.04 43.26
CA ARG A 7 11.90 -3.46 42.23
C ARG A 7 12.09 -4.36 41.00
N ASN A 8 12.08 -5.67 41.17
CA ASN A 8 12.18 -6.60 40.03
C ASN A 8 10.88 -6.66 39.20
N ARG A 9 9.70 -6.57 39.85
CA ARG A 9 8.41 -6.57 39.13
C ARG A 9 8.19 -5.29 38.33
N ILE A 10 8.51 -4.14 38.87
CA ILE A 10 8.47 -2.85 38.16
C ILE A 10 9.41 -2.91 36.94
N LYS A 11 10.58 -3.51 37.06
CA LYS A 11 11.50 -3.71 35.94
C LYS A 11 10.91 -4.61 34.84
N VAL A 12 10.27 -5.71 35.18
CA VAL A 12 9.64 -6.62 34.21
C VAL A 12 8.51 -5.92 33.46
N SER A 13 7.67 -5.13 34.15
CA SER A 13 6.61 -4.35 33.51
C SER A 13 7.17 -3.27 32.57
N ILE A 14 8.22 -2.56 32.96
CA ILE A 14 8.90 -1.56 32.13
C ILE A 14 9.54 -2.22 30.89
N TYR A 15 10.18 -3.38 31.05
CA TYR A 15 10.76 -4.10 29.90
C TYR A 15 9.67 -4.57 28.94
N SER A 16 8.53 -5.07 29.42
CA SER A 16 7.42 -5.49 28.56
C SER A 16 6.83 -4.32 27.77
N ILE A 17 6.64 -3.15 28.41
CA ILE A 17 6.20 -1.92 27.75
C ILE A 17 7.24 -1.46 26.71
N GLY A 18 8.54 -1.51 27.07
CA GLY A 18 9.62 -1.15 26.16
C GLY A 18 9.69 -2.03 24.90
N ILE A 19 9.57 -3.34 25.09
CA ILE A 19 9.50 -4.32 23.97
C ILE A 19 8.28 -4.04 23.09
N PHE A 20 7.12 -3.80 23.69
CA PHE A 20 5.91 -3.47 22.94
C PHE A 20 6.06 -2.19 22.15
N ALA A 21 6.57 -1.11 22.76
CA ALA A 21 6.81 0.16 22.08
C ALA A 21 7.79 0.01 20.92
N PHE A 22 8.83 -0.82 21.09
CA PHE A 22 9.78 -1.14 20.03
C PHE A 22 9.12 -1.87 18.86
N PHE A 23 8.34 -2.91 19.11
CA PHE A 23 7.61 -3.63 18.05
C PHE A 23 6.60 -2.74 17.34
N LEU A 24 5.87 -1.88 18.07
CA LEU A 24 4.96 -0.91 17.47
C LEU A 24 5.69 0.04 16.53
N LEU A 25 6.82 0.58 16.98
CA LEU A 25 7.65 1.48 16.16
C LEU A 25 8.16 0.79 14.90
N VAL A 26 8.70 -0.43 15.02
CA VAL A 26 9.17 -1.23 13.87
C VAL A 26 8.03 -1.51 12.90
N SER A 27 6.85 -1.84 13.40
CA SER A 27 5.67 -2.09 12.56
C SER A 27 5.21 -0.83 11.81
N LEU A 28 5.19 0.34 12.46
CA LEU A 28 4.85 1.61 11.82
C LEU A 28 5.87 2.00 10.74
N VAL A 29 7.16 1.83 11.04
CA VAL A 29 8.23 2.07 10.04
C VAL A 29 8.10 1.11 8.86
N SER A 30 7.81 -0.18 9.12
CA SER A 30 7.59 -1.18 8.07
C SER A 30 6.41 -0.80 7.17
N LEU A 31 5.28 -0.35 7.73
CA LEU A 31 4.12 0.10 6.96
C LEU A 31 4.44 1.33 6.10
N TYR A 32 5.22 2.27 6.64
CA TYR A 32 5.66 3.42 5.87
C TYR A 32 6.53 3.01 4.67
N VAL A 33 7.51 2.11 4.89
CA VAL A 33 8.37 1.59 3.82
C VAL A 33 7.57 0.80 2.77
N VAL A 34 6.61 -0.02 3.20
CA VAL A 34 5.73 -0.77 2.28
C VAL A 34 4.91 0.18 1.41
N ARG A 35 4.30 1.22 2.01
CA ARG A 35 3.55 2.23 1.27
C ARG A 35 4.42 2.92 0.21
N ASP A 36 5.61 3.34 0.59
CA ASP A 36 6.57 4.01 -0.29
C ASP A 36 6.96 3.12 -1.47
N LYS A 37 7.24 1.84 -1.19
CA LYS A 37 7.55 0.84 -2.22
C LYS A 37 6.38 0.54 -3.15
N ILE A 38 5.15 0.51 -2.65
CA ILE A 38 3.96 0.34 -3.49
C ILE A 38 3.82 1.53 -4.45
N LEU A 39 4.00 2.76 -3.97
CA LEU A 39 3.95 3.95 -4.81
C LEU A 39 5.06 3.97 -5.86
N ASP A 40 6.30 3.63 -5.48
CA ASP A 40 7.43 3.50 -6.42
C ASP A 40 7.14 2.46 -7.52
N ASN A 41 6.70 1.27 -7.15
CA ASN A 41 6.36 0.21 -8.09
C ASN A 41 5.21 0.62 -9.01
N SER A 42 4.21 1.32 -8.48
CA SER A 42 3.08 1.83 -9.25
C SER A 42 3.52 2.90 -10.25
N HIS A 43 4.49 3.73 -9.86
CA HIS A 43 5.08 4.72 -10.75
C HIS A 43 5.80 4.03 -11.93
N ILE A 44 6.67 3.06 -11.63
CA ILE A 44 7.39 2.29 -12.66
C ILE A 44 6.40 1.57 -13.60
N MET A 45 5.36 0.95 -13.03
CA MET A 45 4.32 0.27 -13.81
C MET A 45 3.56 1.25 -14.73
N GLY A 46 3.16 2.40 -14.21
CA GLY A 46 2.46 3.43 -14.95
C GLY A 46 3.30 4.00 -16.10
N GLU A 47 4.58 4.28 -15.85
CA GLU A 47 5.52 4.72 -16.90
C GLU A 47 5.72 3.65 -17.98
N GLN A 48 5.88 2.39 -17.59
CA GLN A 48 6.00 1.29 -18.54
C GLN A 48 4.73 1.12 -19.39
N MET A 49 3.54 1.32 -18.81
CA MET A 49 2.29 1.34 -19.54
C MET A 49 2.25 2.48 -20.56
N ALA A 50 2.54 3.71 -20.12
CA ALA A 50 2.58 4.86 -21.02
C ALA A 50 3.60 4.66 -22.15
N ALA A 51 4.78 4.12 -21.86
CA ALA A 51 5.80 3.80 -22.86
C ALA A 51 5.35 2.68 -23.82
N ARG A 52 4.67 1.65 -23.32
CA ARG A 52 4.12 0.56 -24.17
C ARG A 52 3.09 1.09 -25.14
N PHE A 53 2.16 1.92 -24.68
CA PHE A 53 1.17 2.56 -25.55
C PHE A 53 1.85 3.48 -26.56
N ALA A 54 2.79 4.33 -26.13
CA ALA A 54 3.53 5.20 -27.05
C ALA A 54 4.26 4.41 -28.14
N THR A 55 4.91 3.29 -27.80
CA THR A 55 5.61 2.43 -28.75
C THR A 55 4.66 1.75 -29.73
N ARG A 56 3.53 1.24 -29.22
CA ARG A 56 2.50 0.58 -30.04
C ARG A 56 1.90 1.54 -31.06
N GLU A 57 1.51 2.73 -30.63
CA GLU A 57 0.95 3.76 -31.51
C GLU A 57 1.99 4.26 -32.49
N THR A 58 3.24 4.47 -32.06
CA THR A 58 4.33 4.82 -33.00
C THR A 58 4.54 3.74 -34.05
N GLY A 59 4.45 2.45 -33.66
CA GLY A 59 4.57 1.33 -34.62
C GLY A 59 3.46 1.34 -35.67
N ARG A 60 2.21 1.57 -35.29
CA ARG A 60 1.06 1.68 -36.20
C ARG A 60 1.21 2.83 -37.16
N ILE A 61 1.59 3.98 -36.65
CA ILE A 61 1.80 5.18 -37.49
C ILE A 61 2.95 4.97 -38.47
N LYS A 62 4.05 4.34 -38.03
CA LYS A 62 5.14 3.97 -38.94
C LYS A 62 4.67 3.05 -40.05
N ALA A 63 3.79 2.09 -39.77
CA ALA A 63 3.20 1.24 -40.80
C ALA A 63 2.39 2.07 -41.80
N GLN A 64 1.55 2.98 -41.34
CA GLN A 64 0.78 3.89 -42.22
C GLN A 64 1.68 4.85 -43.00
N GLU A 65 2.77 5.36 -42.38
CA GLU A 65 3.79 6.12 -43.10
C GLU A 65 4.42 5.30 -44.25
N MET A 66 4.74 4.04 -44.00
CA MET A 66 5.32 3.16 -45.01
C MET A 66 4.34 2.94 -46.16
N LEU A 67 3.06 2.72 -45.87
CA LEU A 67 2.00 2.59 -46.87
C LEU A 67 1.84 3.86 -47.68
N LEU A 68 1.79 5.03 -47.03
CA LEU A 68 1.71 6.32 -47.71
C LEU A 68 2.92 6.57 -48.64
N ARG A 69 4.14 6.25 -48.19
CA ARG A 69 5.35 6.35 -49.00
C ARG A 69 5.33 5.40 -50.18
N SER A 70 4.89 4.15 -49.97
CA SER A 70 4.77 3.16 -51.05
C SER A 70 3.76 3.61 -52.10
N ALA A 71 2.60 4.14 -51.68
CA ALA A 71 1.61 4.70 -52.58
C ALA A 71 2.15 5.90 -53.37
N ALA A 72 2.87 6.80 -52.68
CA ALA A 72 3.50 7.96 -53.34
C ALA A 72 4.56 7.56 -54.34
N GLN A 73 5.38 6.54 -54.04
CA GLN A 73 6.37 6.00 -55.00
C GLN A 73 5.70 5.36 -56.21
N ASN A 74 4.60 4.61 -56.00
CA ASN A 74 3.84 4.02 -57.13
C ASN A 74 3.25 5.11 -58.01
N LEU A 75 2.63 6.15 -57.45
CA LEU A 75 2.12 7.29 -58.24
C LEU A 75 3.24 8.02 -58.99
N ALA A 76 4.39 8.26 -58.34
CA ALA A 76 5.55 8.85 -58.98
C ALA A 76 5.99 8.02 -60.20
N HIS A 77 6.12 6.69 -60.04
CA HIS A 77 6.49 5.78 -61.14
C HIS A 77 5.45 5.76 -62.27
N MET A 78 4.16 5.78 -61.97
CA MET A 78 3.10 5.86 -62.98
C MET A 78 3.21 7.14 -63.78
N LEU A 79 3.48 8.28 -63.11
CA LEU A 79 3.67 9.57 -63.77
C LEU A 79 4.96 9.62 -64.58
N GLU A 80 6.04 8.93 -64.21
CA GLU A 80 7.24 8.77 -64.99
C GLU A 80 6.97 7.96 -66.27
N MET A 81 6.19 6.89 -66.15
CA MET A 81 5.82 6.03 -67.30
C MET A 81 4.81 6.70 -68.30
N LYS A 82 3.92 7.51 -67.73
CA LYS A 82 2.86 8.22 -68.42
C LYS A 82 2.67 9.64 -67.86
N PRO A 83 3.47 10.62 -68.34
CA PRO A 83 3.41 11.98 -67.84
C PRO A 83 2.05 12.70 -68.05
N ASP A 84 1.35 12.32 -69.12
CA ASP A 84 0.08 12.91 -69.50
C ASP A 84 -1.15 12.16 -68.95
N MET A 85 -1.01 11.50 -67.75
CA MET A 85 -2.16 10.87 -67.14
C MET A 85 -3.22 11.92 -66.79
N SER A 86 -4.47 11.60 -67.15
CA SER A 86 -5.60 12.46 -66.79
C SER A 86 -5.96 12.37 -65.30
N ASP A 87 -6.61 13.42 -64.74
CA ASP A 87 -7.08 13.43 -63.39
C ASP A 87 -7.98 12.21 -63.06
N ALA A 88 -8.79 11.74 -64.04
CA ALA A 88 -9.65 10.57 -63.92
C ALA A 88 -8.86 9.26 -63.76
N GLU A 89 -7.79 9.08 -64.56
CA GLU A 89 -6.91 7.89 -64.41
C GLU A 89 -6.14 7.88 -63.10
N LEU A 90 -5.71 9.05 -62.64
CA LEU A 90 -5.07 9.18 -61.32
C LEU A 90 -6.04 8.90 -60.17
N GLU A 91 -7.30 9.36 -60.28
CA GLU A 91 -8.35 9.10 -59.29
C GLU A 91 -8.71 7.62 -59.24
N GLU A 92 -8.80 6.94 -60.39
CA GLU A 92 -9.02 5.50 -60.50
C GLU A 92 -7.88 4.72 -59.82
N ALA A 93 -6.62 5.08 -60.12
CA ALA A 93 -5.45 4.45 -59.52
C ALA A 93 -5.41 4.62 -58.00
N LEU A 94 -5.72 5.82 -57.52
CA LEU A 94 -5.76 6.14 -56.11
C LEU A 94 -6.88 5.37 -55.39
N THR A 95 -8.06 5.30 -55.99
CA THR A 95 -9.21 4.55 -55.49
C THR A 95 -8.90 3.06 -55.43
N HIS A 96 -8.33 2.50 -56.48
CA HIS A 96 -7.95 1.09 -56.49
C HIS A 96 -6.92 0.75 -55.39
N PHE A 97 -5.94 1.61 -55.18
CA PHE A 97 -4.96 1.44 -54.14
C PHE A 97 -5.62 1.51 -52.74
N THR A 98 -6.51 2.48 -52.54
CA THR A 98 -7.25 2.65 -51.27
C THR A 98 -8.12 1.44 -50.97
N ASP A 99 -8.90 0.96 -51.95
CA ASP A 99 -9.76 -0.21 -51.81
C ASP A 99 -8.95 -1.50 -51.52
N TYR A 100 -7.78 -1.65 -52.19
CA TYR A 100 -6.89 -2.75 -51.95
C TYR A 100 -6.36 -2.74 -50.50
N MET A 101 -5.98 -1.58 -49.98
CA MET A 101 -5.47 -1.41 -48.62
C MET A 101 -6.56 -1.65 -47.59
N GLU A 102 -7.77 -1.13 -47.81
CA GLU A 102 -8.90 -1.37 -46.88
C GLU A 102 -9.28 -2.87 -46.77
N LYS A 103 -9.13 -3.62 -47.85
CA LYS A 103 -9.44 -5.05 -47.88
C LYS A 103 -8.36 -5.94 -47.26
N ASN A 104 -7.10 -5.54 -47.38
CA ASN A 104 -5.96 -6.42 -47.08
C ASN A 104 -5.14 -5.98 -45.87
N ALA A 105 -5.26 -4.73 -45.45
CA ALA A 105 -4.61 -4.23 -44.26
C ALA A 105 -5.68 -4.05 -43.18
N ASP A 106 -5.48 -4.64 -42.01
CA ASP A 106 -6.34 -4.50 -40.82
C ASP A 106 -6.19 -3.11 -40.18
N VAL A 107 -6.35 -2.04 -41.00
CA VAL A 107 -5.99 -0.65 -40.63
C VAL A 107 -7.18 0.30 -40.69
N GLY A 108 -8.36 -0.22 -40.94
CA GLY A 108 -9.59 0.59 -41.06
C GLY A 108 -9.71 1.37 -42.36
N ARG A 109 -10.59 2.37 -42.37
CA ARG A 109 -10.86 3.17 -43.55
C ARG A 109 -9.68 4.07 -43.91
N PHE A 110 -9.26 4.00 -45.17
CA PHE A 110 -8.24 4.84 -45.81
C PHE A 110 -8.90 5.89 -46.69
N ASP A 111 -8.75 7.14 -46.35
CA ASP A 111 -9.13 8.23 -47.25
C ASP A 111 -7.85 8.91 -47.77
N MET A 112 -7.48 8.61 -48.98
CA MET A 112 -6.33 9.23 -49.65
C MET A 112 -6.77 10.32 -50.62
N CYS A 113 -5.97 11.36 -50.72
CA CYS A 113 -6.07 12.38 -51.76
C CYS A 113 -4.67 12.83 -52.16
N ALA A 114 -4.53 13.31 -53.39
CA ALA A 114 -3.25 13.80 -53.92
C ALA A 114 -3.41 15.17 -54.55
N VAL A 115 -2.33 15.94 -54.52
CA VAL A 115 -2.17 17.10 -55.39
C VAL A 115 -1.12 16.72 -56.42
N VAL A 116 -1.53 16.70 -57.70
CA VAL A 116 -0.66 16.38 -58.85
C VAL A 116 -0.81 17.51 -59.87
N HIS A 117 0.32 18.07 -60.29
CA HIS A 117 0.38 19.21 -61.23
C HIS A 117 -0.53 20.39 -60.83
N GLY A 118 -0.73 20.58 -59.53
CA GLY A 118 -1.61 21.63 -58.99
C GLY A 118 -3.10 21.29 -58.92
N HIS A 119 -3.48 20.08 -59.34
CA HIS A 119 -4.85 19.59 -59.29
C HIS A 119 -5.07 18.68 -58.09
N LEU A 120 -6.21 18.82 -57.42
CA LEU A 120 -6.62 17.94 -56.33
C LEU A 120 -7.26 16.66 -56.92
N ILE A 121 -6.62 15.51 -56.72
CA ILE A 121 -7.04 14.19 -57.17
C ILE A 121 -7.60 13.40 -55.97
N GLY A 122 -8.66 12.65 -56.22
CA GLY A 122 -9.33 11.81 -55.24
C GLY A 122 -10.55 12.48 -54.62
N LYS A 123 -11.19 11.75 -53.72
CA LYS A 123 -12.45 12.18 -53.11
C LYS A 123 -12.26 13.48 -52.34
N ARG A 124 -12.83 14.54 -52.87
CA ARG A 124 -12.81 15.83 -52.22
C ARG A 124 -13.62 15.75 -50.92
N LEU A 125 -12.95 16.07 -49.83
CA LEU A 125 -13.64 16.19 -48.56
C LEU A 125 -14.56 17.42 -48.64
N GLU A 126 -15.83 17.32 -48.20
CA GLU A 126 -16.78 18.45 -48.17
C GLU A 126 -16.21 19.59 -47.32
N GLY A 127 -16.18 20.82 -47.86
CA GLY A 127 -15.68 22.01 -47.18
C GLY A 127 -14.18 22.31 -47.31
N GLN A 128 -13.40 21.48 -48.07
CA GLN A 128 -12.02 21.84 -48.39
C GLN A 128 -12.00 23.10 -49.31
N PRO A 129 -11.02 23.98 -49.08
CA PRO A 129 -10.83 25.12 -49.95
C PRO A 129 -10.70 24.70 -51.42
N ALA A 130 -11.26 25.47 -52.31
CA ALA A 130 -11.12 25.24 -53.75
C ALA A 130 -9.68 25.42 -54.22
N ASP A 131 -8.96 26.34 -53.53
CA ASP A 131 -7.54 26.57 -53.81
C ASP A 131 -6.66 25.56 -53.07
N VAL A 132 -5.95 24.75 -53.87
CA VAL A 132 -5.01 23.74 -53.41
C VAL A 132 -3.91 24.36 -52.55
N ALA A 133 -3.47 25.58 -52.88
CA ALA A 133 -2.44 26.28 -52.12
C ALA A 133 -2.85 26.59 -50.67
N SER A 134 -4.15 26.63 -50.37
CA SER A 134 -4.67 26.87 -49.04
C SER A 134 -4.87 25.63 -48.19
N LEU A 135 -4.65 24.43 -48.73
CA LEU A 135 -4.75 23.16 -48.00
C LEU A 135 -3.61 23.03 -46.98
N LYS A 136 -3.95 22.98 -45.70
CA LYS A 136 -2.96 22.90 -44.60
C LYS A 136 -1.98 21.73 -44.75
N TRP A 137 -2.46 20.55 -45.09
CA TRP A 137 -1.63 19.37 -45.25
C TRP A 137 -0.65 19.49 -46.46
N TYR A 138 -1.09 20.13 -47.54
CA TYR A 138 -0.27 20.39 -48.71
C TYR A 138 0.89 21.35 -48.37
N GLN A 139 0.57 22.48 -47.74
CA GLN A 139 1.57 23.44 -47.29
C GLN A 139 2.57 22.81 -46.30
N THR A 140 2.05 22.01 -45.34
CA THR A 140 2.89 21.34 -44.39
C THR A 140 3.87 20.36 -45.06
N ALA A 141 3.40 19.61 -46.06
CA ALA A 141 4.24 18.69 -46.81
C ALA A 141 5.29 19.40 -47.68
N LEU A 142 4.93 20.51 -48.34
CA LEU A 142 5.87 21.31 -49.13
C LEU A 142 7.00 21.92 -48.27
N ASN A 143 6.70 22.35 -47.07
CA ASN A 143 7.63 22.93 -46.12
C ASN A 143 8.52 21.88 -45.44
N ASN A 144 8.14 20.60 -45.51
CA ASN A 144 8.89 19.51 -44.90
C ASN A 144 10.00 19.02 -45.85
N LYS A 145 11.26 19.21 -45.48
CA LYS A 145 12.45 18.90 -46.33
C LYS A 145 12.73 17.40 -46.55
N GLY A 146 11.76 16.57 -46.39
CA GLY A 146 11.87 15.12 -46.63
C GLY A 146 11.32 14.32 -45.47
N GLY A 147 10.43 13.44 -45.79
CA GLY A 147 9.70 12.65 -44.79
C GLY A 147 8.21 12.87 -44.87
N VAL A 148 7.48 12.18 -44.01
CA VAL A 148 6.04 12.39 -43.86
C VAL A 148 5.80 13.58 -42.93
N ALA A 149 5.01 14.52 -43.42
CA ALA A 149 4.53 15.65 -42.66
C ALA A 149 3.19 15.32 -42.00
N TYR A 150 2.91 15.94 -40.87
CA TYR A 150 1.67 15.75 -40.12
C TYR A 150 0.99 17.09 -39.89
N THR A 151 -0.33 17.13 -40.07
CA THR A 151 -1.11 18.27 -39.59
C THR A 151 -1.38 18.10 -38.08
N ASN A 152 -1.74 19.18 -37.39
CA ASN A 152 -2.45 19.05 -36.13
C ASN A 152 -3.83 18.46 -36.37
N LEU A 153 -4.46 17.96 -35.30
CA LEU A 153 -5.84 17.53 -35.35
C LEU A 153 -6.74 18.70 -35.76
N TYR A 154 -7.66 18.46 -36.68
CA TYR A 154 -8.64 19.45 -37.08
C TYR A 154 -9.99 18.79 -37.38
N THR A 155 -11.07 19.56 -37.21
CA THR A 155 -12.44 19.11 -37.49
C THR A 155 -12.77 19.39 -38.95
N TYR A 156 -13.52 18.47 -39.55
CA TYR A 156 -13.80 18.53 -40.98
C TYR A 156 -15.22 18.00 -41.31
N GLY A 157 -15.83 18.59 -42.40
CA GLY A 157 -17.13 18.17 -42.95
C GLY A 157 -18.34 18.63 -42.12
N LYS A 158 -19.55 18.34 -42.61
CA LYS A 158 -20.81 18.71 -41.93
C LYS A 158 -21.01 17.99 -40.59
N ASN A 159 -20.37 16.83 -40.42
CA ASN A 159 -20.46 16.00 -39.22
C ASN A 159 -19.37 16.34 -38.18
N ASN A 160 -18.57 17.40 -38.38
CA ASN A 160 -17.45 17.75 -37.53
C ASN A 160 -16.52 16.55 -37.24
N GLU A 161 -16.27 15.68 -38.25
CA GLU A 161 -15.35 14.56 -38.10
C GLU A 161 -13.95 15.09 -37.81
N ARG A 162 -13.32 14.53 -36.77
CA ARG A 162 -11.94 14.89 -36.41
C ARG A 162 -10.97 14.04 -37.18
N LEU A 163 -9.99 14.68 -37.78
CA LEU A 163 -8.95 13.97 -38.53
C LEU A 163 -7.58 14.62 -38.38
N LEU A 164 -6.58 13.79 -38.56
CA LEU A 164 -5.19 14.14 -38.73
C LEU A 164 -4.77 13.74 -40.11
N THR A 165 -4.08 14.58 -40.87
CA THR A 165 -3.59 14.22 -42.19
C THR A 165 -2.07 14.01 -42.17
N MET A 166 -1.65 12.85 -42.64
CA MET A 166 -0.26 12.58 -43.01
C MET A 166 -0.08 12.92 -44.50
N ALA A 167 0.99 13.59 -44.84
CA ALA A 167 1.26 13.96 -46.20
C ALA A 167 2.75 13.75 -46.56
N VAL A 168 3.01 13.29 -47.77
CA VAL A 168 4.36 13.08 -48.30
C VAL A 168 4.51 13.68 -49.66
N ARG A 169 5.59 14.40 -49.88
CA ARG A 169 5.96 14.97 -51.16
C ARG A 169 6.55 13.88 -52.07
N PHE A 170 6.17 13.87 -53.34
CA PHE A 170 6.75 13.06 -54.37
C PHE A 170 6.88 13.86 -55.68
N GLY A 171 8.00 13.72 -56.36
CA GLY A 171 8.28 14.55 -57.55
C GLY A 171 8.28 16.06 -57.27
N ASP A 172 8.13 16.87 -58.29
CA ASP A 172 8.14 18.32 -58.20
C ASP A 172 6.75 18.88 -57.89
N GLY A 173 6.56 19.28 -56.62
CA GLY A 173 5.32 19.91 -56.15
C GLY A 173 4.14 18.98 -55.92
N ASN A 174 4.28 17.70 -56.22
CA ASN A 174 3.22 16.71 -56.00
C ASN A 174 3.24 16.22 -54.54
N VAL A 175 2.08 16.04 -53.97
CA VAL A 175 1.91 15.61 -52.56
C VAL A 175 0.77 14.57 -52.48
N LEU A 176 1.04 13.45 -51.83
CA LEU A 176 0.02 12.48 -51.46
C LEU A 176 -0.30 12.61 -49.98
N ALA A 177 -1.57 12.59 -49.65
CA ALA A 177 -2.09 12.70 -48.28
C ALA A 177 -2.94 11.49 -47.91
N LEU A 178 -2.84 11.09 -46.65
CA LEU A 178 -3.65 10.09 -45.98
C LEU A 178 -4.34 10.68 -44.75
N ASN A 179 -5.66 10.58 -44.73
CA ASN A 179 -6.46 11.05 -43.60
C ASN A 179 -6.63 9.95 -42.56
N LEU A 180 -6.28 10.23 -41.34
CA LEU A 180 -6.46 9.37 -40.18
C LEU A 180 -7.62 9.87 -39.35
N TYR A 181 -8.54 8.98 -39.02
CA TYR A 181 -9.70 9.23 -38.19
C TYR A 181 -9.47 8.63 -36.78
N PRO A 182 -9.10 9.44 -35.79
CA PRO A 182 -8.78 8.93 -34.44
C PRO A 182 -9.91 8.11 -33.84
N GLU A 183 -11.16 8.50 -34.05
CA GLU A 183 -12.34 7.81 -33.49
C GLU A 183 -12.52 6.39 -34.01
N ARG A 184 -11.96 6.09 -35.17
CA ARG A 184 -12.01 4.75 -35.78
C ARG A 184 -10.85 3.85 -35.38
N LEU A 185 -9.85 4.39 -34.68
CA LEU A 185 -8.77 3.61 -34.07
C LEU A 185 -9.27 2.80 -32.83
N ASN A 186 -10.45 3.13 -32.31
CA ASN A 186 -11.04 2.49 -31.12
C ASN A 186 -11.23 0.96 -31.28
N GLY A 187 -11.65 0.47 -32.43
CA GLY A 187 -11.89 -0.96 -32.67
C GLY A 187 -10.63 -1.84 -32.61
N LEU A 188 -9.46 -1.24 -32.82
CA LEU A 188 -8.18 -1.94 -32.89
C LEU A 188 -7.48 -2.07 -31.52
N LEU A 189 -8.08 -1.50 -30.48
CA LEU A 189 -7.53 -1.44 -29.11
C LEU A 189 -8.26 -2.37 -28.13
N ALA A 190 -9.06 -3.33 -28.63
CA ALA A 190 -9.86 -4.25 -27.81
C ALA A 190 -9.04 -5.14 -26.84
N ASP A 191 -7.72 -5.17 -26.99
CA ASP A 191 -6.79 -5.93 -26.14
C ASP A 191 -6.21 -5.06 -24.99
N ASN A 192 -7.08 -4.21 -24.41
CA ASN A 192 -6.67 -3.19 -23.45
C ASN A 192 -6.46 -3.77 -22.05
N GLN A 193 -5.22 -4.01 -21.71
CA GLN A 193 -4.76 -4.33 -20.34
C GLN A 193 -4.58 -3.06 -19.49
N LEU A 194 -5.54 -2.12 -19.57
CA LEU A 194 -5.56 -1.01 -18.63
C LEU A 194 -6.15 -1.48 -17.29
N PRO A 195 -5.60 -1.04 -16.15
CA PRO A 195 -6.23 -1.26 -14.86
C PRO A 195 -7.66 -0.72 -14.83
N ARG A 196 -8.52 -1.30 -14.01
CA ARG A 196 -9.91 -0.83 -13.86
C ARG A 196 -9.97 0.67 -13.61
N ASN A 197 -10.89 1.34 -14.28
CA ASN A 197 -11.11 2.79 -14.16
C ASN A 197 -9.88 3.64 -14.52
N SER A 198 -8.93 3.10 -15.29
CA SER A 198 -7.78 3.86 -15.81
C SER A 198 -8.14 4.50 -17.12
N TYR A 199 -7.56 5.68 -17.39
CA TYR A 199 -7.77 6.39 -18.65
C TYR A 199 -6.46 6.46 -19.42
N TYR A 200 -6.59 6.36 -20.74
CA TYR A 200 -5.51 6.57 -21.67
C TYR A 200 -5.86 7.72 -22.63
N TYR A 201 -4.91 8.60 -22.84
CA TYR A 201 -5.00 9.68 -23.81
C TYR A 201 -3.77 9.68 -24.71
N LEU A 202 -3.99 9.77 -26.01
CA LEU A 202 -2.96 10.12 -26.98
C LEU A 202 -3.20 11.55 -27.43
N CYS A 203 -2.23 12.41 -27.23
CA CYS A 203 -2.33 13.83 -27.55
C CYS A 203 -1.31 14.25 -28.60
N ASP A 204 -1.66 15.26 -29.39
CA ASP A 204 -0.73 15.95 -30.26
C ASP A 204 0.29 16.79 -29.46
N PRO A 205 1.34 17.37 -30.11
CA PRO A 205 2.31 18.20 -29.40
C PRO A 205 1.71 19.47 -28.76
N SER A 206 0.52 19.89 -29.18
CA SER A 206 -0.20 21.04 -28.63
C SER A 206 -1.06 20.68 -27.42
N GLY A 207 -1.28 19.38 -27.16
CA GLY A 207 -2.08 18.88 -26.05
C GLY A 207 -3.51 18.50 -26.43
N ASN A 208 -3.88 18.57 -27.72
CA ASN A 208 -5.21 18.18 -28.14
C ASN A 208 -5.34 16.66 -28.12
N ILE A 209 -6.44 16.15 -27.58
CA ILE A 209 -6.73 14.73 -27.51
C ILE A 209 -6.96 14.23 -28.95
N MET A 210 -6.06 13.37 -29.39
CA MET A 210 -6.22 12.63 -30.66
C MET A 210 -7.09 11.40 -30.45
N PHE A 211 -6.85 10.68 -29.37
CA PHE A 211 -7.46 9.41 -29.06
C PHE A 211 -7.57 9.20 -27.55
N THR A 212 -8.63 8.53 -27.09
CA THR A 212 -8.85 8.23 -25.68
C THR A 212 -9.43 6.83 -25.50
N ILE A 213 -9.02 6.17 -24.42
CA ILE A 213 -9.62 4.94 -23.90
C ILE A 213 -10.04 5.24 -22.46
N ASN A 214 -11.31 5.17 -22.18
CA ASN A 214 -11.86 5.24 -20.85
C ASN A 214 -13.22 4.53 -20.82
N ASP A 215 -13.73 4.29 -19.63
CA ASP A 215 -15.02 3.68 -19.36
C ASP A 215 -16.19 4.70 -19.30
N ARG A 216 -15.91 5.97 -19.57
CA ARG A 216 -16.89 7.05 -19.52
C ARG A 216 -17.42 7.39 -20.88
N ASN A 217 -18.73 7.58 -20.98
CA ASN A 217 -19.37 8.08 -22.19
C ASN A 217 -19.26 9.61 -22.30
N LEU A 218 -18.05 10.18 -22.12
CA LEU A 218 -17.80 11.60 -22.27
C LEU A 218 -17.28 11.87 -23.69
N SER A 219 -17.73 12.95 -24.29
CA SER A 219 -17.17 13.44 -25.55
C SER A 219 -15.71 13.91 -25.35
N ILE A 220 -14.96 14.03 -26.44
CA ILE A 220 -13.56 14.48 -26.37
C ILE A 220 -13.49 15.93 -25.88
N GLU A 221 -14.48 16.74 -26.28
CA GLU A 221 -14.62 18.14 -25.85
C GLU A 221 -14.82 18.26 -24.34
N GLU A 222 -15.56 17.34 -23.74
CA GLU A 222 -15.75 17.27 -22.28
C GLU A 222 -14.49 16.78 -21.57
N GLN A 223 -13.67 15.98 -22.23
CA GLN A 223 -12.42 15.44 -21.66
C GLN A 223 -11.22 16.39 -21.81
N GLN A 224 -11.22 17.27 -22.83
CA GLN A 224 -10.10 18.16 -23.13
C GLN A 224 -9.69 19.04 -21.92
N PRO A 225 -10.61 19.67 -21.16
CA PRO A 225 -10.21 20.47 -19.98
C PRO A 225 -9.42 19.67 -18.93
N TYR A 226 -9.70 18.40 -18.77
CA TYR A 226 -8.95 17.53 -17.86
C TYR A 226 -7.53 17.27 -18.37
N VAL A 227 -7.40 16.99 -19.66
CA VAL A 227 -6.08 16.78 -20.30
C VAL A 227 -5.27 18.08 -20.28
N ASP A 228 -5.90 19.23 -20.53
CA ASP A 228 -5.25 20.54 -20.43
C ASP A 228 -4.67 20.81 -19.03
N LYS A 229 -5.40 20.40 -18.00
CA LYS A 229 -4.92 20.45 -16.60
C LYS A 229 -3.70 19.54 -16.42
N ILE A 230 -3.72 18.31 -16.96
CA ILE A 230 -2.56 17.39 -16.93
C ILE A 230 -1.36 18.05 -17.63
N PHE A 231 -1.54 18.62 -18.81
CA PHE A 231 -0.47 19.27 -19.56
C PHE A 231 0.12 20.47 -18.81
N LYS A 232 -0.73 21.23 -18.14
CA LYS A 232 -0.28 22.36 -17.32
C LYS A 232 0.59 21.88 -16.15
N GLU A 233 0.19 20.80 -15.49
CA GLU A 233 0.97 20.23 -14.39
C GLU A 233 2.30 19.62 -14.91
N ILE A 234 2.31 18.89 -16.03
CA ILE A 234 3.51 18.37 -16.64
C ILE A 234 4.51 19.47 -16.98
N ARG A 235 4.03 20.60 -17.51
CA ARG A 235 4.89 21.75 -17.85
C ARG A 235 5.46 22.45 -16.61
N ASN A 236 4.67 22.51 -15.53
CA ASN A 236 5.07 23.21 -14.30
C ASN A 236 5.98 22.36 -13.42
N SER A 237 5.75 21.05 -13.34
CA SER A 237 6.40 20.14 -12.39
C SER A 237 7.46 19.24 -13.04
N GLY A 238 7.64 19.31 -14.36
CA GLY A 238 8.54 18.41 -15.08
C GLY A 238 8.04 16.96 -15.01
N SER A 239 8.96 16.03 -14.74
CA SER A 239 8.64 14.59 -14.65
C SER A 239 7.92 14.18 -13.36
N ASP A 240 7.78 15.06 -12.38
CA ASP A 240 7.33 14.73 -11.02
C ASP A 240 5.82 15.00 -10.77
N VAL A 241 4.97 14.82 -11.80
CA VAL A 241 3.51 14.89 -11.57
C VAL A 241 3.09 13.62 -10.84
N SER A 242 2.96 13.71 -9.52
CA SER A 242 2.61 12.56 -8.71
C SER A 242 1.11 12.22 -8.77
N TYR A 243 0.23 13.21 -8.85
CA TYR A 243 -1.21 12.99 -8.98
C TYR A 243 -1.98 14.20 -9.47
N ILE A 244 -3.17 13.95 -10.02
CA ILE A 244 -4.15 14.96 -10.40
C ILE A 244 -5.54 14.53 -9.91
N THR A 245 -6.45 15.50 -9.74
CA THR A 245 -7.84 15.22 -9.38
C THR A 245 -8.68 15.09 -10.65
N ASP A 246 -9.40 13.96 -10.79
CA ASP A 246 -10.26 13.68 -11.93
C ASP A 246 -11.62 14.43 -11.88
N TYR A 247 -12.53 14.05 -12.78
CA TYR A 247 -13.86 14.63 -12.90
C TYR A 247 -14.74 14.46 -11.66
N ASP A 248 -14.51 13.39 -10.87
CA ASP A 248 -15.30 13.06 -9.68
C ASP A 248 -14.61 13.52 -8.39
N GLY A 249 -13.49 14.21 -8.51
CA GLY A 249 -12.70 14.65 -7.35
C GLY A 249 -11.73 13.60 -6.81
N ASN A 250 -11.62 12.43 -7.46
CA ASN A 250 -10.70 11.37 -7.03
C ASN A 250 -9.27 11.67 -7.47
N LYS A 251 -8.31 11.30 -6.63
CA LYS A 251 -6.89 11.40 -6.97
C LYS A 251 -6.48 10.30 -7.95
N ARG A 252 -5.69 10.66 -8.96
CA ARG A 252 -5.17 9.74 -9.97
C ARG A 252 -3.68 9.98 -10.18
N GLY A 253 -2.89 8.91 -10.24
CA GLY A 253 -1.52 8.96 -10.71
C GLY A 253 -1.49 9.28 -12.20
N VAL A 254 -0.56 10.13 -12.64
CA VAL A 254 -0.38 10.53 -14.03
C VAL A 254 0.98 10.04 -14.53
N TYR A 255 0.97 9.28 -15.61
CA TYR A 255 2.15 8.71 -16.24
C TYR A 255 2.14 9.06 -17.70
N TYR A 256 3.26 9.51 -18.25
CA TYR A 256 3.28 9.93 -19.64
C TYR A 256 4.59 9.57 -20.33
N LYS A 257 4.51 9.47 -21.65
CA LYS A 257 5.67 9.28 -22.53
C LYS A 257 5.51 10.10 -23.78
N VAL A 258 6.57 10.85 -24.13
CA VAL A 258 6.63 11.61 -25.38
C VAL A 258 7.26 10.71 -26.44
N SER A 259 6.60 10.61 -27.61
CA SER A 259 7.12 9.88 -28.77
C SER A 259 8.13 10.72 -29.55
N GLU A 260 8.87 10.10 -30.48
CA GLU A 260 9.80 10.77 -31.38
C GLU A 260 9.13 11.86 -32.24
N LYS A 261 7.83 11.78 -32.45
CA LYS A 261 7.02 12.75 -33.20
C LYS A 261 6.48 13.90 -32.33
N GLY A 262 6.80 13.91 -31.06
CA GLY A 262 6.28 14.88 -30.10
C GLY A 262 4.88 14.55 -29.57
N TRP A 263 4.28 13.44 -29.98
CA TRP A 263 2.99 13.00 -29.44
C TRP A 263 3.15 12.49 -28.02
N ILE A 264 2.14 12.70 -27.20
CA ILE A 264 2.22 12.41 -25.78
C ILE A 264 1.16 11.36 -25.43
N SER A 265 1.64 10.20 -25.01
CA SER A 265 0.84 9.11 -24.46
C SER A 265 0.70 9.33 -22.96
N ILE A 266 -0.52 9.49 -22.45
CA ILE A 266 -0.83 9.72 -21.04
C ILE A 266 -1.68 8.57 -20.54
N VAL A 267 -1.27 7.96 -19.43
CA VAL A 267 -2.05 6.98 -18.67
C VAL A 267 -2.37 7.60 -17.29
N THR A 268 -3.63 7.55 -16.89
CA THR A 268 -4.02 7.95 -15.54
C THR A 268 -4.64 6.78 -14.79
N ILE A 269 -4.17 6.49 -13.59
CA ILE A 269 -4.58 5.35 -12.78
C ILE A 269 -5.16 5.86 -11.45
N PRO A 270 -6.36 5.40 -11.01
CA PRO A 270 -6.91 5.81 -9.72
C PRO A 270 -5.98 5.47 -8.56
N TYR A 271 -5.88 6.37 -7.58
CA TYR A 271 -5.07 6.12 -6.39
C TYR A 271 -5.61 4.96 -5.55
N ASP A 272 -6.94 4.78 -5.52
CA ASP A 272 -7.58 3.65 -4.84
C ASP A 272 -7.15 2.31 -5.45
N PHE A 273 -6.91 2.26 -6.77
CA PHE A 273 -6.35 1.08 -7.42
C PHE A 273 -4.87 0.88 -7.04
N LEU A 274 -4.09 1.96 -6.98
CA LEU A 274 -2.66 1.90 -6.66
C LEU A 274 -2.40 1.53 -5.19
N LEU A 275 -3.28 1.94 -4.28
CA LEU A 275 -3.15 1.76 -2.83
C LEU A 275 -4.15 0.77 -2.23
N GLY A 276 -5.00 0.12 -3.04
CA GLY A 276 -6.03 -0.79 -2.55
C GLY A 276 -5.46 -1.91 -1.66
N ASP A 277 -4.38 -2.53 -2.09
CA ASP A 277 -3.68 -3.55 -1.32
C ASP A 277 -3.09 -3.01 0.00
N TYR A 278 -2.65 -1.74 0.00
CA TYR A 278 -2.15 -1.08 1.21
C TYR A 278 -3.28 -0.76 2.20
N GLU A 279 -4.45 -0.35 1.73
CA GLU A 279 -5.61 -0.09 2.58
C GLU A 279 -6.10 -1.38 3.25
N GLU A 280 -6.16 -2.49 2.52
CA GLU A 280 -6.47 -3.80 3.09
C GLU A 280 -5.45 -4.22 4.14
N LEU A 281 -4.15 -4.08 3.87
CA LEU A 281 -3.07 -4.30 4.83
C LEU A 281 -3.23 -3.45 6.09
N MET A 282 -3.59 -2.18 5.95
CA MET A 282 -3.83 -1.26 7.07
C MET A 282 -5.02 -1.67 7.94
N HIS A 283 -6.10 -2.19 7.35
CA HIS A 283 -7.24 -2.71 8.09
C HIS A 283 -6.85 -3.94 8.92
N TRP A 284 -6.16 -4.92 8.32
CA TRP A 284 -5.67 -6.10 9.03
C TRP A 284 -4.67 -5.75 10.13
N PHE A 285 -3.78 -4.80 9.88
CA PHE A 285 -2.84 -4.31 10.88
C PHE A 285 -3.56 -3.64 12.05
N SER A 286 -4.53 -2.78 11.78
CA SER A 286 -5.33 -2.10 12.81
C SER A 286 -6.11 -3.10 13.67
N LEU A 287 -6.68 -4.13 13.06
CA LEU A 287 -7.39 -5.19 13.77
C LEU A 287 -6.45 -5.99 14.67
N THR A 288 -5.30 -6.42 14.15
CA THR A 288 -4.29 -7.16 14.92
C THR A 288 -3.75 -6.33 16.07
N LEU A 289 -3.50 -5.05 15.86
CA LEU A 289 -3.08 -4.12 16.91
C LEU A 289 -4.14 -3.97 18.00
N ALA A 290 -5.40 -3.83 17.62
CA ALA A 290 -6.52 -3.73 18.58
C ALA A 290 -6.65 -5.00 19.43
N VAL A 291 -6.57 -6.18 18.83
CA VAL A 291 -6.60 -7.46 19.54
C VAL A 291 -5.41 -7.56 20.50
N PHE A 292 -4.22 -7.18 20.06
CA PHE A 292 -3.04 -7.19 20.91
C PHE A 292 -3.15 -6.24 22.11
N LEU A 293 -3.68 -5.03 21.91
CA LEU A 293 -3.92 -4.07 22.99
C LEU A 293 -4.94 -4.59 24.01
N LEU A 294 -6.00 -5.26 23.55
CA LEU A 294 -6.99 -5.88 24.42
C LEU A 294 -6.37 -7.00 25.28
N LEU A 295 -5.54 -7.85 24.68
CA LEU A 295 -4.82 -8.90 25.40
C LEU A 295 -3.84 -8.31 26.43
N ALA A 296 -3.08 -7.29 26.06
CA ALA A 296 -2.16 -6.61 26.95
C ALA A 296 -2.90 -5.96 28.13
N ALA A 297 -4.02 -5.30 27.89
CA ALA A 297 -4.89 -4.73 28.91
C ALA A 297 -5.46 -5.82 29.85
N GLY A 298 -5.90 -6.94 29.29
CA GLY A 298 -6.39 -8.09 30.07
C GLY A 298 -5.32 -8.67 30.99
N LEU A 299 -4.09 -8.83 30.49
CA LEU A 299 -2.95 -9.29 31.30
C LEU A 299 -2.59 -8.29 32.41
N ALA A 300 -2.59 -7.00 32.10
CA ALA A 300 -2.32 -5.96 33.11
C ALA A 300 -3.39 -5.91 34.19
N LEU A 301 -4.67 -6.04 33.84
CA LEU A 301 -5.77 -6.13 34.81
C LEU A 301 -5.65 -7.38 35.68
N ARG A 302 -5.35 -8.53 35.09
CA ARG A 302 -5.12 -9.77 35.82
C ARG A 302 -3.96 -9.63 36.82
N GLU A 303 -2.85 -9.07 36.40
CA GLU A 303 -1.70 -8.81 37.27
C GLU A 303 -2.05 -7.85 38.42
N HIS A 304 -2.82 -6.80 38.13
CA HIS A 304 -3.29 -5.86 39.11
C HIS A 304 -4.20 -6.52 40.16
N MET A 305 -5.14 -7.38 39.73
CA MET A 305 -6.03 -8.13 40.65
C MET A 305 -5.24 -9.08 41.57
N LEU A 306 -4.32 -9.87 40.98
CA LEU A 306 -3.46 -10.76 41.76
C LEU A 306 -2.58 -10.01 42.75
N ASN A 307 -2.07 -8.84 42.40
CA ASN A 307 -1.27 -8.03 43.30
C ASN A 307 -2.11 -7.46 44.45
N ARG A 308 -3.36 -7.07 44.21
CA ARG A 308 -4.29 -6.63 45.28
C ARG A 308 -4.59 -7.77 46.28
N GLU A 309 -4.84 -8.97 45.76
CA GLU A 309 -5.12 -10.14 46.60
C GLU A 309 -3.92 -10.51 47.46
N LEU A 310 -2.72 -10.52 46.91
CA LEU A 310 -1.47 -10.74 47.63
C LEU A 310 -1.19 -9.65 48.69
N GLN A 311 -1.50 -8.40 48.37
CA GLN A 311 -1.35 -7.29 49.32
C GLN A 311 -2.32 -7.43 50.53
N SER A 312 -3.56 -7.81 50.27
CA SER A 312 -4.57 -8.05 51.29
C SER A 312 -4.14 -9.18 52.24
N ILE A 313 -3.66 -10.31 51.67
CA ILE A 313 -3.14 -11.42 52.50
C ILE A 313 -1.94 -10.98 53.32
N ASN A 314 -0.98 -10.26 52.75
CA ASN A 314 0.18 -9.76 53.46
C ASN A 314 -0.19 -8.76 54.58
N GLU A 315 -1.22 -7.94 54.35
CA GLU A 315 -1.71 -7.00 55.37
C GLU A 315 -2.39 -7.73 56.53
N VAL A 316 -3.19 -8.76 56.24
CA VAL A 316 -3.78 -9.62 57.29
C VAL A 316 -2.68 -10.30 58.11
N ILE A 317 -1.70 -10.93 57.47
CA ILE A 317 -0.54 -11.54 58.13
C ILE A 317 0.19 -10.50 59.00
N ARG A 318 0.40 -9.29 58.49
CA ARG A 318 1.10 -8.20 59.19
C ARG A 318 0.31 -7.72 60.46
N VAL A 319 -1.01 -7.60 60.34
CA VAL A 319 -1.87 -7.21 61.44
C VAL A 319 -1.92 -8.31 62.51
N MET A 320 -2.17 -9.56 62.10
CA MET A 320 -2.17 -10.71 62.98
C MET A 320 -0.82 -10.89 63.68
N SER A 321 0.27 -10.71 62.95
CA SER A 321 1.61 -10.87 63.52
C SER A 321 1.99 -9.82 64.55
N LYS A 322 1.31 -8.66 64.63
CA LYS A 322 1.56 -7.68 65.68
C LYS A 322 1.20 -8.20 67.09
N SER A 323 0.26 -9.13 67.15
CA SER A 323 -0.20 -9.74 68.40
C SER A 323 0.60 -10.96 68.87
N PHE A 324 1.47 -11.49 67.93
CA PHE A 324 2.27 -12.69 68.20
C PHE A 324 3.76 -12.35 68.34
N LEU A 325 4.46 -13.01 69.28
CA LEU A 325 5.90 -12.89 69.49
C LEU A 325 6.68 -13.52 68.29
N ALA A 326 6.22 -14.66 67.83
CA ALA A 326 6.74 -15.35 66.64
C ALA A 326 5.63 -16.05 65.87
N VAL A 327 5.76 -16.13 64.57
CA VAL A 327 4.84 -16.86 63.66
C VAL A 327 5.67 -17.73 62.75
N PHE A 328 5.42 -19.02 62.79
CA PHE A 328 6.07 -20.03 61.94
C PHE A 328 5.05 -20.71 61.06
N ARG A 329 5.44 -20.99 59.85
CA ARG A 329 4.74 -21.93 58.95
C ARG A 329 5.49 -23.24 58.95
N VAL A 330 4.87 -24.28 59.47
CA VAL A 330 5.49 -25.61 59.57
C VAL A 330 4.81 -26.56 58.57
N ASN A 331 5.62 -27.26 57.83
CA ASN A 331 5.15 -28.38 56.99
C ASN A 331 5.43 -29.69 57.78
N TYR A 332 4.41 -30.21 58.42
CA TYR A 332 4.54 -31.40 59.26
C TYR A 332 4.85 -32.71 58.48
N VAL A 333 4.60 -32.70 57.14
CA VAL A 333 4.95 -33.87 56.29
C VAL A 333 6.46 -33.89 56.04
N THR A 334 7.03 -32.75 55.70
CA THR A 334 8.46 -32.62 55.36
C THR A 334 9.33 -32.34 56.61
N GLY A 335 8.70 -31.95 57.74
CA GLY A 335 9.40 -31.54 58.93
C GLY A 335 10.16 -30.21 58.80
N ARG A 336 9.85 -29.36 57.83
CA ARG A 336 10.52 -28.08 57.64
C ARG A 336 9.64 -26.91 58.14
N TYR A 337 10.28 -25.87 58.69
CA TYR A 337 9.61 -24.63 59.04
C TYR A 337 10.12 -23.45 58.24
N TYR A 338 9.27 -22.44 58.14
CA TYR A 338 9.59 -21.11 57.60
C TYR A 338 9.11 -20.08 58.61
N MET A 339 10.02 -19.21 59.07
CA MET A 339 9.69 -18.15 59.99
C MET A 339 9.10 -16.96 59.26
N LEU A 340 7.84 -16.64 59.52
CA LEU A 340 7.14 -15.49 58.97
C LEU A 340 7.45 -14.22 59.76
N LYS A 341 7.61 -14.37 61.07
CA LYS A 341 7.96 -13.29 62.01
C LYS A 341 8.63 -13.87 63.26
N SER A 342 9.60 -13.14 63.82
CA SER A 342 10.08 -13.32 65.22
C SER A 342 10.48 -11.96 65.82
N THR A 343 10.12 -11.72 67.06
CA THR A 343 10.52 -10.56 67.87
C THR A 343 11.32 -11.06 69.03
N SER A 344 12.51 -11.57 68.80
CA SER A 344 13.53 -12.04 69.75
C SER A 344 13.10 -12.23 71.25
N PRO A 345 13.55 -13.24 72.00
CA PRO A 345 14.64 -14.17 71.70
C PRO A 345 14.10 -15.51 71.22
N GLY A 346 14.22 -15.79 69.99
CA GLY A 346 13.86 -17.05 69.36
C GLY A 346 14.86 -17.44 68.29
N PRO A 347 14.68 -18.57 67.59
CA PRO A 347 15.57 -19.01 66.55
C PRO A 347 15.76 -17.91 65.50
N GLN A 348 17.00 -17.68 65.14
CA GLN A 348 17.36 -16.58 64.19
C GLN A 348 17.34 -17.03 62.71
N GLU A 349 17.24 -18.31 62.48
CA GLU A 349 17.25 -18.83 61.11
C GLU A 349 15.85 -18.73 60.48
N PRO A 350 15.75 -18.15 59.29
CA PRO A 350 14.45 -17.93 58.59
C PRO A 350 13.78 -19.23 58.16
N GLU A 351 14.51 -20.32 58.05
CA GLU A 351 14.01 -21.65 57.70
C GLU A 351 14.91 -22.76 58.29
N GLY A 352 14.34 -23.90 58.57
CA GLY A 352 15.09 -25.03 59.13
C GLY A 352 14.24 -26.29 59.34
N VAL A 353 14.76 -27.20 60.17
CA VAL A 353 14.05 -28.40 60.61
C VAL A 353 13.19 -28.12 61.82
N TYR A 354 11.93 -28.51 61.81
CA TYR A 354 10.98 -28.22 62.90
C TYR A 354 11.36 -28.86 64.23
N ASP A 355 11.85 -30.06 64.14
CA ASP A 355 12.24 -30.81 65.36
C ASP A 355 13.41 -30.09 66.09
N GLU A 356 14.34 -29.48 65.37
CA GLU A 356 15.43 -28.67 65.94
C GLU A 356 14.89 -27.37 66.55
N LEU A 357 13.95 -26.72 65.83
CA LEU A 357 13.24 -25.54 66.35
C LEU A 357 12.51 -25.84 67.65
N LEU A 358 11.78 -26.96 67.70
CA LEU A 358 11.05 -27.38 68.89
C LEU A 358 12.00 -27.62 70.07
N GLN A 359 13.14 -28.29 69.85
CA GLN A 359 14.18 -28.51 70.85
C GLN A 359 14.77 -27.18 71.39
N GLU A 360 14.94 -26.18 70.50
CA GLU A 360 15.42 -24.86 70.92
C GLU A 360 14.38 -24.12 71.73
N MET A 361 13.08 -24.19 71.34
CA MET A 361 11.99 -23.59 72.11
C MET A 361 11.84 -24.23 73.47
N ILE A 362 11.94 -25.53 73.59
CA ILE A 362 11.84 -26.27 74.85
C ILE A 362 12.84 -25.77 75.93
N LYS A 363 14.06 -25.40 75.53
CA LYS A 363 15.10 -24.90 76.43
C LYS A 363 14.69 -23.61 77.17
N ASN A 364 13.71 -22.89 76.61
CA ASN A 364 13.23 -21.64 77.23
C ASN A 364 11.87 -21.77 77.91
N VAL A 365 11.24 -22.93 77.91
CA VAL A 365 10.02 -23.23 78.61
C VAL A 365 10.37 -23.45 80.10
N GLU A 366 9.46 -23.11 81.02
CA GLU A 366 9.62 -23.38 82.43
C GLU A 366 9.81 -24.87 82.71
N PRO A 367 10.77 -25.29 83.56
CA PRO A 367 11.13 -26.69 83.76
C PRO A 367 9.96 -27.64 84.09
N GLU A 368 8.97 -27.13 84.86
CA GLU A 368 7.78 -27.89 85.23
C GLU A 368 6.82 -28.18 84.07
N ALA A 369 6.82 -27.37 82.99
CA ALA A 369 5.94 -27.47 81.88
C ALA A 369 6.64 -28.05 80.59
N THR A 370 7.91 -28.39 80.69
CA THR A 370 8.74 -28.80 79.52
C THR A 370 8.20 -30.04 78.90
N ASP A 371 7.84 -31.08 79.60
CA ASP A 371 7.33 -32.33 79.05
C ASP A 371 5.96 -32.16 78.39
N GLU A 372 5.10 -31.37 78.96
CA GLU A 372 3.78 -31.05 78.41
C GLU A 372 3.91 -30.23 77.15
N PHE A 373 4.78 -29.21 77.11
CA PHE A 373 5.07 -28.42 75.88
C PHE A 373 5.62 -29.32 74.79
N ALA A 374 6.62 -30.16 75.12
CA ALA A 374 7.23 -31.06 74.17
C ALA A 374 6.19 -32.03 73.49
N ALA A 375 5.32 -32.59 74.36
CA ALA A 375 4.26 -33.50 73.93
C ALA A 375 3.21 -32.79 73.06
N SER A 376 2.77 -31.59 73.50
CA SER A 376 1.75 -30.83 72.80
C SER A 376 2.16 -30.38 71.40
N PHE A 377 3.41 -30.00 71.20
CA PHE A 377 3.93 -29.52 69.93
C PHE A 377 4.78 -30.56 69.19
N ALA A 378 4.79 -31.80 69.62
CA ALA A 378 5.40 -32.90 68.89
C ALA A 378 4.77 -33.06 67.52
N ARG A 379 5.60 -33.33 66.50
CA ARG A 379 5.15 -33.47 65.10
C ARG A 379 4.08 -34.57 64.90
N GLU A 380 4.21 -35.64 65.64
CA GLU A 380 3.27 -36.76 65.61
C GLU A 380 1.91 -36.34 66.18
N HIS A 381 1.91 -35.59 67.28
CA HIS A 381 0.67 -35.11 67.89
C HIS A 381 -0.04 -34.08 66.97
N ILE A 382 0.69 -33.18 66.37
CA ILE A 382 0.10 -32.25 65.40
C ILE A 382 -0.50 -32.96 64.20
N LYS A 383 0.13 -34.04 63.67
CA LYS A 383 -0.43 -34.86 62.61
C LYS A 383 -1.76 -35.49 63.03
N GLU A 384 -1.83 -36.04 64.23
CA GLU A 384 -3.06 -36.61 64.78
C GLU A 384 -4.17 -35.57 64.87
N LEU A 385 -3.88 -34.33 65.31
CA LEU A 385 -4.83 -33.24 65.38
C LEU A 385 -5.35 -32.85 63.96
N VAL A 386 -4.48 -32.79 62.97
CA VAL A 386 -4.84 -32.53 61.58
C VAL A 386 -5.72 -33.62 61.02
N GLU A 387 -5.42 -34.88 61.24
CA GLU A 387 -6.25 -36.03 60.82
C GLU A 387 -7.65 -35.97 61.45
N ARG A 388 -7.74 -35.52 62.70
CA ARG A 388 -8.99 -35.31 63.45
C ARG A 388 -9.69 -33.98 63.04
N ARG A 389 -9.15 -33.22 62.07
CA ARG A 389 -9.66 -31.91 61.60
C ARG A 389 -9.77 -30.87 62.70
N ILE A 390 -8.89 -30.89 63.67
CA ILE A 390 -8.79 -29.86 64.68
C ILE A 390 -7.97 -28.73 64.07
N ASN A 391 -8.61 -27.54 63.93
CA ASN A 391 -8.00 -26.40 63.20
C ASN A 391 -7.32 -25.42 64.17
N ASP A 392 -7.60 -25.50 65.44
CA ASP A 392 -7.05 -24.62 66.48
C ASP A 392 -6.66 -25.44 67.67
N PHE A 393 -5.42 -25.31 68.08
CA PHE A 393 -4.85 -26.02 69.21
C PHE A 393 -3.76 -25.15 69.77
N GLY A 394 -3.74 -25.03 71.08
CA GLY A 394 -2.77 -24.23 71.82
C GLY A 394 -2.73 -24.59 73.31
N GLY A 395 -1.87 -23.94 74.06
CA GLY A 395 -1.73 -24.06 75.52
C GLY A 395 -1.08 -22.82 76.08
N GLU A 396 -1.28 -22.57 77.36
CA GLU A 396 -0.66 -21.49 78.06
C GLU A 396 0.63 -22.00 78.69
N PHE A 397 1.76 -21.46 78.27
CA PHE A 397 3.05 -21.88 78.76
C PHE A 397 3.87 -20.67 79.21
N ARG A 398 4.66 -20.84 80.34
CA ARG A 398 5.60 -19.81 80.75
C ARG A 398 6.92 -19.98 80.03
N TYR A 399 7.32 -18.93 79.33
CA TYR A 399 8.50 -18.90 78.46
C TYR A 399 9.49 -17.86 78.93
N ARG A 400 10.78 -18.16 78.97
CA ARG A 400 11.84 -17.31 79.47
C ARG A 400 12.23 -16.19 78.45
N PHE A 401 12.08 -14.94 78.91
CA PHE A 401 12.55 -13.76 78.20
C PHE A 401 13.67 -13.10 79.03
N GLY A 402 14.91 -13.42 78.63
CA GLY A 402 16.07 -12.99 79.35
C GLY A 402 16.12 -13.61 80.80
N LYS A 403 15.84 -12.84 81.84
CA LYS A 403 15.83 -13.31 83.21
C LYS A 403 14.44 -13.60 83.77
N GLU A 404 13.37 -13.27 83.05
CA GLU A 404 11.98 -13.37 83.54
C GLU A 404 11.19 -14.38 82.69
N TYR A 405 10.24 -15.08 83.33
CA TYR A 405 9.26 -15.92 82.71
C TYR A 405 7.97 -15.13 82.44
N ARG A 406 7.44 -15.21 81.22
CA ARG A 406 6.16 -14.60 80.84
C ARG A 406 5.25 -15.66 80.25
N TRP A 407 3.94 -15.46 80.33
CA TRP A 407 2.97 -16.33 79.72
C TRP A 407 2.94 -16.13 78.26
N LEU A 408 2.95 -17.25 77.54
CA LEU A 408 2.70 -17.36 76.09
C LEU A 408 1.43 -18.17 75.89
N ASN A 409 0.55 -17.66 75.04
CA ASN A 409 -0.61 -18.37 74.52
C ASN A 409 -0.36 -18.75 73.06
#